data_6e4578f23f11ffe3a2b099eb9893e365
#
_entry.id   6e4578f23f11ffe3a2b099eb9893e365
#
_cell.length_a   1.000
_cell.length_b   1.000
_cell.length_c   1.000
_cell.angle_alpha   90.00
_cell.angle_beta   90.00
_cell.angle_gamma   90.00
#
_symmetry.space_group_name_H-M   'P 1'
#
loop_
_entity.id
_entity.type
_entity.pdbx_description
1 polymer ?
#
loop_
_entity_poly.entity_id
_entity_poly.type
_entity_poly.pdbx_seq_one_letter_code
_entity_poly.pdbx_strand_id
1 'polypeptide(L)'
;MHAPCAASTVPASDPQETWPVGLNADLHCHSVVSDGTLTPDELARRALGNGVQLWSLTDHDEVGGQAQAAQAARSIGLPFLTGVEVSVTFADATVHIVGLGFDDTDTQLLQGLYATRGGRDGRAREMAQGLAQAGIPGTFEGALKYAGNPELISRSHFARYLVEIGICSDIPEVFRRYLTEGKPGYVPHRWATLRNCVRWIRDAGGVAVIAHPGRYGFNPTLEYALFSEFIAHGGQGVEVVTGSHFAHEYPKYADMAREFGLAASRGSDFHSPHESRVDLGALPPVSYTHLRAHETRG
;
A
#
# COMPACT_ATOMS: atom_id res chain seq x y z
N MET A 1 -14.50 38.97 46.54
CA MET A 1 -13.24 38.18 46.49
C MET A 1 -13.51 36.94 45.67
N HIS A 2 -13.12 36.98 44.37
CA HIS A 2 -13.22 35.83 43.50
C HIS A 2 -11.79 35.27 43.32
N ALA A 3 -11.61 33.99 43.66
CA ALA A 3 -10.36 33.27 43.43
C ALA A 3 -10.25 32.90 41.94
N PRO A 4 -9.07 32.97 41.34
CA PRO A 4 -8.87 32.56 39.94
C PRO A 4 -8.81 31.02 39.84
N CYS A 5 -9.53 30.51 38.85
CA CYS A 5 -9.52 29.10 38.46
C CYS A 5 -8.14 28.76 37.86
N ALA A 6 -7.47 27.78 38.43
CA ALA A 6 -6.18 27.28 37.95
C ALA A 6 -6.40 26.51 36.66
N ALA A 7 -5.78 26.95 35.57
CA ALA A 7 -5.71 26.22 34.32
C ALA A 7 -4.79 25.00 34.49
N SER A 8 -5.38 23.82 34.34
CA SER A 8 -4.66 22.53 34.28
C SER A 8 -3.89 22.46 32.95
N THR A 9 -2.58 22.61 33.02
CA THR A 9 -1.68 22.33 31.89
C THR A 9 -1.51 20.83 31.76
N VAL A 10 -2.15 20.22 30.77
CA VAL A 10 -1.84 18.86 30.31
C VAL A 10 -0.45 18.90 29.70
N PRO A 11 0.52 18.08 30.14
CA PRO A 11 1.80 18.01 29.49
C PRO A 11 1.62 17.41 28.10
N ALA A 12 2.09 18.11 27.07
CA ALA A 12 2.22 17.58 25.71
C ALA A 12 3.19 16.39 25.78
N SER A 13 2.68 15.19 25.59
CA SER A 13 3.50 14.00 25.36
C SER A 13 4.15 14.16 24.00
N ASP A 14 5.49 14.33 24.01
CA ASP A 14 6.34 14.32 22.83
C ASP A 14 6.41 12.85 22.31
N PRO A 15 5.84 12.52 21.14
CA PRO A 15 5.93 11.18 20.61
C PRO A 15 7.16 11.05 19.71
N GLN A 16 8.34 11.20 20.26
CA GLN A 16 9.56 10.67 19.66
C GLN A 16 9.79 9.24 20.17
N GLU A 17 8.90 8.31 19.81
CA GLU A 17 9.26 6.91 19.83
C GLU A 17 10.30 6.67 18.73
N THR A 18 11.57 6.70 19.13
CA THR A 18 12.71 6.34 18.29
C THR A 18 12.65 4.82 18.05
N TRP A 19 12.20 4.42 16.88
CA TRP A 19 12.28 3.02 16.46
C TRP A 19 13.76 2.55 16.48
N PRO A 20 14.04 1.34 16.97
CA PRO A 20 15.42 0.86 17.05
C PRO A 20 16.05 0.81 15.66
N VAL A 21 17.28 1.31 15.57
CA VAL A 21 18.10 1.26 14.36
C VAL A 21 18.27 -0.19 13.91
N GLY A 22 17.84 -0.47 12.67
CA GLY A 22 17.97 -1.81 12.09
C GLY A 22 16.75 -2.71 12.29
N LEU A 23 15.57 -2.17 12.70
CA LEU A 23 14.34 -2.95 12.77
C LEU A 23 14.00 -3.56 11.40
N ASN A 24 13.87 -4.88 11.32
CA ASN A 24 13.37 -5.56 10.14
C ASN A 24 11.84 -5.45 10.09
N ALA A 25 11.33 -4.27 9.69
CA ALA A 25 9.91 -4.08 9.47
C ALA A 25 9.51 -4.51 8.05
N ASP A 26 8.31 -5.06 7.88
CA ASP A 26 7.66 -5.20 6.58
C ASP A 26 6.22 -4.67 6.71
N LEU A 27 6.01 -3.47 6.18
CA LEU A 27 4.80 -2.68 6.39
C LEU A 27 3.91 -2.62 5.15
N HIS A 28 4.17 -3.51 4.14
CA HIS A 28 3.39 -3.53 2.91
C HIS A 28 3.38 -4.94 2.30
N CYS A 29 2.25 -5.62 2.42
CA CYS A 29 2.02 -6.91 1.75
C CYS A 29 0.52 -7.19 1.59
N HIS A 30 0.19 -8.14 0.71
CA HIS A 30 -1.18 -8.47 0.32
C HIS A 30 -1.52 -9.93 0.57
N SER A 31 -2.76 -10.17 1.02
CA SER A 31 -3.32 -11.50 1.24
C SER A 31 -4.36 -11.88 0.19
N VAL A 32 -4.91 -13.09 0.32
CA VAL A 32 -6.06 -13.55 -0.48
C VAL A 32 -7.32 -12.70 -0.26
N VAL A 33 -7.33 -11.80 0.73
CA VAL A 33 -8.45 -10.88 0.96
C VAL A 33 -8.52 -9.84 -0.15
N SER A 34 -7.38 -9.42 -0.72
CA SER A 34 -7.35 -8.59 -1.93
C SER A 34 -6.82 -9.36 -3.15
N ASP A 35 -5.55 -9.27 -3.44
CA ASP A 35 -4.95 -9.90 -4.63
C ASP A 35 -3.61 -10.60 -4.36
N GLY A 36 -3.28 -10.85 -3.10
CA GLY A 36 -2.24 -11.81 -2.73
C GLY A 36 -2.68 -13.27 -2.92
N THR A 37 -1.78 -14.21 -2.66
CA THR A 37 -2.05 -15.65 -2.82
C THR A 37 -1.97 -16.43 -1.51
N LEU A 38 -1.52 -15.81 -0.42
CA LEU A 38 -1.44 -16.41 0.90
C LEU A 38 -2.51 -15.82 1.82
N THR A 39 -2.98 -16.65 2.77
CA THR A 39 -3.86 -16.19 3.85
C THR A 39 -3.11 -15.27 4.82
N PRO A 40 -3.81 -14.42 5.60
CA PRO A 40 -3.16 -13.61 6.64
C PRO A 40 -2.32 -14.42 7.63
N ASP A 41 -2.74 -15.65 7.99
CA ASP A 41 -2.00 -16.56 8.86
C ASP A 41 -0.69 -17.07 8.23
N GLU A 42 -0.72 -17.43 6.94
CA GLU A 42 0.46 -17.86 6.20
C GLU A 42 1.46 -16.72 6.05
N LEU A 43 0.98 -15.50 5.78
CA LEU A 43 1.81 -14.30 5.70
C LEU A 43 2.49 -14.00 7.04
N ALA A 44 1.75 -14.04 8.16
CA ALA A 44 2.31 -13.81 9.48
C ALA A 44 3.45 -14.80 9.81
N ARG A 45 3.23 -16.11 9.55
CA ARG A 45 4.26 -17.15 9.75
C ARG A 45 5.45 -16.95 8.82
N ARG A 46 5.21 -16.59 7.55
CA ARG A 46 6.27 -16.32 6.59
C ARG A 46 7.11 -15.09 7.00
N ALA A 47 6.46 -14.00 7.41
CA ALA A 47 7.11 -12.80 7.89
C ALA A 47 8.02 -13.11 9.08
N LEU A 48 7.50 -13.80 10.11
CA LEU A 48 8.30 -14.20 11.26
C LEU A 48 9.46 -15.13 10.88
N GLY A 49 9.20 -16.11 10.01
CA GLY A 49 10.22 -17.07 9.52
C GLY A 49 11.36 -16.38 8.77
N ASN A 50 11.09 -15.25 8.12
CA ASN A 50 12.05 -14.41 7.43
C ASN A 50 12.67 -13.33 8.35
N GLY A 51 12.42 -13.38 9.66
CA GLY A 51 13.01 -12.47 10.65
C GLY A 51 12.37 -11.08 10.68
N VAL A 52 11.13 -10.91 10.20
CA VAL A 52 10.38 -9.66 10.38
C VAL A 52 10.09 -9.45 11.86
N GLN A 53 10.32 -8.24 12.34
CA GLN A 53 10.17 -7.82 13.73
C GLN A 53 8.98 -6.87 13.95
N LEU A 54 8.46 -6.28 12.88
CA LEU A 54 7.23 -5.48 12.84
C LEU A 54 6.56 -5.70 11.50
N TRP A 55 5.29 -6.09 11.52
CA TRP A 55 4.55 -6.46 10.33
C TRP A 55 3.23 -5.71 10.19
N SER A 56 2.82 -5.45 8.95
CA SER A 56 1.49 -4.94 8.61
C SER A 56 0.94 -5.68 7.40
N LEU A 57 -0.36 -5.97 7.42
CA LEU A 57 -1.12 -6.43 6.27
C LEU A 57 -1.84 -5.23 5.64
N THR A 58 -1.67 -5.01 4.34
CA THR A 58 -2.12 -3.80 3.65
C THR A 58 -2.94 -4.12 2.40
N ASP A 59 -3.91 -5.00 2.52
CA ASP A 59 -4.79 -5.37 1.40
C ASP A 59 -5.41 -4.14 0.71
N HIS A 60 -5.59 -4.21 -0.60
CA HIS A 60 -6.12 -3.11 -1.41
C HIS A 60 -7.55 -2.74 -1.04
N ASP A 61 -7.76 -1.50 -0.59
CA ASP A 61 -9.06 -0.88 -0.28
C ASP A 61 -9.93 -1.73 0.68
N GLU A 62 -9.32 -2.61 1.51
CA GLU A 62 -10.03 -3.56 2.36
C GLU A 62 -9.28 -3.81 3.68
N VAL A 63 -10.04 -3.90 4.77
CA VAL A 63 -9.51 -4.19 6.11
C VAL A 63 -10.06 -5.50 6.70
N GLY A 64 -10.83 -6.27 5.94
CA GLY A 64 -11.46 -7.52 6.41
C GLY A 64 -10.47 -8.60 6.87
N GLY A 65 -9.20 -8.51 6.44
CA GLY A 65 -8.12 -9.40 6.87
C GLY A 65 -7.47 -9.02 8.21
N GLN A 66 -7.71 -7.81 8.73
CA GLN A 66 -6.96 -7.25 9.87
C GLN A 66 -7.13 -8.07 11.16
N ALA A 67 -8.35 -8.46 11.50
CA ALA A 67 -8.60 -9.25 12.70
C ALA A 67 -7.88 -10.61 12.68
N GLN A 68 -7.90 -11.30 11.52
CA GLN A 68 -7.20 -12.56 11.32
C GLN A 68 -5.68 -12.37 11.39
N ALA A 69 -5.14 -11.35 10.72
CA ALA A 69 -3.72 -11.01 10.74
C ALA A 69 -3.24 -10.69 12.16
N ALA A 70 -3.97 -9.85 12.89
CA ALA A 70 -3.65 -9.49 14.28
C ALA A 70 -3.68 -10.72 15.22
N GLN A 71 -4.64 -11.61 15.03
CA GLN A 71 -4.73 -12.85 15.82
C GLN A 71 -3.55 -13.78 15.50
N ALA A 72 -3.24 -13.98 14.21
CA ALA A 72 -2.12 -14.81 13.77
C ALA A 72 -0.79 -14.27 14.31
N ALA A 73 -0.52 -12.98 14.11
CA ALA A 73 0.68 -12.31 14.59
C ALA A 73 0.84 -12.44 16.10
N ARG A 74 -0.23 -12.19 16.88
CA ARG A 74 -0.23 -12.33 18.33
C ARG A 74 0.09 -13.75 18.79
N SER A 75 -0.47 -14.76 18.10
CA SER A 75 -0.26 -16.17 18.45
C SER A 75 1.18 -16.64 18.31
N ILE A 76 1.98 -15.95 17.49
CA ILE A 76 3.39 -16.27 17.23
C ILE A 76 4.37 -15.21 17.77
N GLY A 77 3.86 -14.19 18.49
CA GLY A 77 4.69 -13.13 19.08
C GLY A 77 5.26 -12.13 18.08
N LEU A 78 4.65 -11.97 16.88
CA LEU A 78 5.07 -10.99 15.88
C LEU A 78 4.34 -9.66 16.15
N PRO A 79 5.04 -8.54 16.42
CA PRO A 79 4.45 -7.21 16.49
C PRO A 79 3.72 -6.85 15.18
N PHE A 80 2.49 -6.34 15.32
CA PHE A 80 1.59 -6.07 14.20
C PHE A 80 1.00 -4.67 14.27
N LEU A 81 0.92 -3.99 13.13
CA LEU A 81 0.15 -2.77 12.92
C LEU A 81 -0.99 -3.04 11.94
N THR A 82 -2.17 -2.47 12.20
CA THR A 82 -3.24 -2.43 11.21
C THR A 82 -2.75 -1.73 9.95
N GLY A 83 -3.18 -2.20 8.77
CA GLY A 83 -2.74 -1.66 7.51
C GLY A 83 -3.80 -1.73 6.41
N VAL A 84 -3.70 -0.85 5.44
CA VAL A 84 -4.49 -0.84 4.21
C VAL A 84 -3.72 -0.13 3.12
N GLU A 85 -3.80 -0.59 1.88
CA GLU A 85 -3.33 0.16 0.71
C GLU A 85 -4.54 0.73 -0.05
N VAL A 86 -4.71 2.05 0.01
CA VAL A 86 -5.85 2.75 -0.59
C VAL A 86 -5.51 3.22 -2.00
N SER A 87 -6.36 2.84 -2.96
CA SER A 87 -6.28 3.33 -4.33
C SER A 87 -6.75 4.78 -4.43
N VAL A 88 -5.93 5.64 -5.05
CA VAL A 88 -6.14 7.08 -5.18
C VAL A 88 -5.91 7.51 -6.62
N THR A 89 -6.70 8.48 -7.11
CA THR A 89 -6.44 9.15 -8.39
C THR A 89 -5.71 10.46 -8.14
N PHE A 90 -4.52 10.61 -8.73
CA PHE A 90 -3.75 11.83 -8.75
C PHE A 90 -3.30 12.12 -10.19
N ALA A 91 -3.62 13.30 -10.72
CA ALA A 91 -3.30 13.71 -12.10
C ALA A 91 -3.65 12.63 -13.15
N ASP A 92 -4.85 12.07 -13.06
CA ASP A 92 -5.39 10.97 -13.89
C ASP A 92 -4.62 9.63 -13.80
N ALA A 93 -3.61 9.53 -12.97
CA ALA A 93 -2.91 8.28 -12.68
C ALA A 93 -3.41 7.64 -11.39
N THR A 94 -3.31 6.31 -11.31
CA THR A 94 -3.51 5.58 -10.05
C THR A 94 -2.25 5.65 -9.21
N VAL A 95 -2.36 6.22 -8.02
CA VAL A 95 -1.34 6.14 -6.97
C VAL A 95 -1.91 5.41 -5.77
N HIS A 96 -1.06 4.88 -4.90
CA HIS A 96 -1.48 4.17 -3.71
C HIS A 96 -0.97 4.87 -2.45
N ILE A 97 -1.80 4.87 -1.43
CA ILE A 97 -1.45 5.39 -0.10
C ILE A 97 -1.63 4.26 0.91
N VAL A 98 -0.56 3.90 1.57
CA VAL A 98 -0.60 2.94 2.68
C VAL A 98 -1.02 3.69 3.95
N GLY A 99 -2.06 3.20 4.61
CA GLY A 99 -2.44 3.57 5.97
C GLY A 99 -1.87 2.57 6.96
N LEU A 100 -1.29 3.04 8.06
CA LEU A 100 -0.68 2.19 9.10
C LEU A 100 -1.16 2.61 10.49
N GLY A 101 -1.44 1.62 11.37
CA GLY A 101 -1.70 1.85 12.79
C GLY A 101 -3.02 2.57 13.09
N PHE A 102 -4.01 2.47 12.23
CA PHE A 102 -5.34 3.08 12.39
C PHE A 102 -6.30 2.17 13.14
N ASP A 103 -7.42 2.74 13.61
CA ASP A 103 -8.57 2.00 14.11
C ASP A 103 -9.33 1.38 12.93
N ASP A 104 -9.24 0.05 12.77
CA ASP A 104 -9.87 -0.72 11.71
C ASP A 104 -11.39 -0.84 11.84
N THR A 105 -11.97 -0.25 12.89
CA THR A 105 -13.42 -0.11 13.10
C THR A 105 -13.95 1.29 12.81
N ASP A 106 -13.08 2.25 12.44
CA ASP A 106 -13.50 3.62 12.13
C ASP A 106 -14.48 3.65 10.96
N THR A 107 -15.66 4.21 11.22
CA THR A 107 -16.78 4.18 10.26
C THR A 107 -16.53 5.05 9.01
N GLN A 108 -15.79 6.15 9.11
CA GLN A 108 -15.50 7.02 7.98
C GLN A 108 -14.48 6.37 7.05
N LEU A 109 -13.44 5.76 7.63
CA LEU A 109 -12.46 4.97 6.86
C LEU A 109 -13.16 3.83 6.13
N LEU A 110 -13.96 3.02 6.83
CA LEU A 110 -14.68 1.88 6.24
C LEU A 110 -15.63 2.29 5.12
N GLN A 111 -16.39 3.37 5.29
CA GLN A 111 -17.26 3.92 4.24
C GLN A 111 -16.46 4.42 3.03
N GLY A 112 -15.33 5.07 3.27
CA GLY A 112 -14.41 5.53 2.23
C GLY A 112 -13.84 4.39 1.41
N LEU A 113 -13.37 3.33 2.05
CA LEU A 113 -12.88 2.12 1.40
C LEU A 113 -13.98 1.42 0.60
N TYR A 114 -15.17 1.28 1.17
CA TYR A 114 -16.31 0.69 0.48
C TYR A 114 -16.68 1.49 -0.79
N ALA A 115 -16.73 2.82 -0.71
CA ALA A 115 -17.00 3.67 -1.88
C ALA A 115 -15.91 3.52 -2.95
N THR A 116 -14.64 3.38 -2.55
CA THR A 116 -13.52 3.16 -3.47
C THR A 116 -13.64 1.82 -4.18
N ARG A 117 -14.11 0.75 -3.50
CA ARG A 117 -14.34 -0.57 -4.12
C ARG A 117 -15.50 -0.59 -5.12
N GLY A 118 -16.53 0.25 -4.92
CA GLY A 118 -17.81 0.17 -5.61
C GLY A 118 -17.76 0.23 -7.15
N GLY A 119 -16.66 0.66 -7.74
CA GLY A 119 -16.46 0.69 -9.20
C GLY A 119 -15.71 -0.50 -9.79
N ARG A 120 -15.19 -1.42 -8.96
CA ARG A 120 -14.28 -2.50 -9.42
C ARG A 120 -14.98 -3.53 -10.32
N ASP A 121 -16.18 -3.97 -10.00
CA ASP A 121 -16.94 -4.94 -10.82
C ASP A 121 -17.23 -4.39 -12.22
N GLY A 122 -17.78 -3.17 -12.30
CA GLY A 122 -18.05 -2.52 -13.59
C GLY A 122 -16.79 -2.37 -14.44
N ARG A 123 -15.71 -1.89 -13.84
CA ARG A 123 -14.40 -1.79 -14.49
C ARG A 123 -13.88 -3.14 -14.97
N ALA A 124 -14.00 -4.20 -14.17
CA ALA A 124 -13.55 -5.53 -14.55
C ALA A 124 -14.34 -6.10 -15.74
N ARG A 125 -15.63 -5.84 -15.83
CA ARG A 125 -16.44 -6.22 -16.99
C ARG A 125 -16.00 -5.48 -18.25
N GLU A 126 -15.71 -4.19 -18.16
CA GLU A 126 -15.19 -3.41 -19.29
C GLU A 126 -13.79 -3.92 -19.70
N MET A 127 -12.91 -4.26 -18.75
CA MET A 127 -11.63 -4.88 -19.04
C MET A 127 -11.79 -6.20 -19.81
N ALA A 128 -12.71 -7.06 -19.35
CA ALA A 128 -13.02 -8.34 -20.00
C ALA A 128 -13.58 -8.14 -21.42
N GLN A 129 -14.44 -7.11 -21.62
CA GLN A 129 -14.95 -6.76 -22.93
C GLN A 129 -13.82 -6.33 -23.89
N GLY A 130 -12.88 -5.52 -23.42
CA GLY A 130 -11.72 -5.10 -24.22
C GLY A 130 -10.81 -6.28 -24.58
N LEU A 131 -10.59 -7.20 -23.65
CA LEU A 131 -9.84 -8.44 -23.91
C LEU A 131 -10.57 -9.37 -24.88
N ALA A 132 -11.91 -9.50 -24.79
CA ALA A 132 -12.70 -10.29 -25.72
C ALA A 132 -12.64 -9.71 -27.16
N GLN A 133 -12.65 -8.39 -27.31
CA GLN A 133 -12.45 -7.72 -28.61
C GLN A 133 -11.05 -7.97 -29.19
N ALA A 134 -10.06 -8.18 -28.32
CA ALA A 134 -8.70 -8.58 -28.71
C ALA A 134 -8.54 -10.12 -28.94
N GLY A 135 -9.65 -10.86 -28.95
CA GLY A 135 -9.66 -12.31 -29.23
C GLY A 135 -9.49 -13.18 -27.98
N ILE A 136 -9.64 -12.65 -26.78
CA ILE A 136 -9.48 -13.39 -25.51
C ILE A 136 -10.80 -13.31 -24.71
N PRO A 137 -11.82 -14.14 -25.04
CA PRO A 137 -13.10 -14.14 -24.33
C PRO A 137 -13.02 -14.88 -22.99
N GLY A 138 -14.06 -14.74 -22.14
CA GLY A 138 -14.21 -15.47 -20.88
C GLY A 138 -13.27 -15.02 -19.74
N THR A 139 -12.64 -13.86 -19.90
CA THR A 139 -11.60 -13.40 -18.96
C THR A 139 -12.17 -12.89 -17.65
N PHE A 140 -13.44 -12.44 -17.59
CA PHE A 140 -14.08 -12.02 -16.34
C PHE A 140 -14.25 -13.22 -15.38
N GLU A 141 -14.88 -14.27 -15.85
CA GLU A 141 -15.10 -15.52 -15.09
C GLU A 141 -13.76 -16.19 -14.76
N GLY A 142 -12.79 -16.10 -15.68
CA GLY A 142 -11.44 -16.59 -15.45
C GLY A 142 -10.72 -15.85 -14.33
N ALA A 143 -10.79 -14.53 -14.32
CA ALA A 143 -10.19 -13.69 -13.28
C ALA A 143 -10.85 -13.89 -11.91
N LEU A 144 -12.17 -14.11 -11.87
CA LEU A 144 -12.91 -14.36 -10.63
C LEU A 144 -12.43 -15.62 -9.89
N LYS A 145 -11.86 -16.62 -10.58
CA LYS A 145 -11.28 -17.81 -9.92
C LYS A 145 -10.14 -17.48 -8.96
N TYR A 146 -9.46 -16.35 -9.20
CA TYR A 146 -8.33 -15.88 -8.40
C TYR A 146 -8.72 -14.86 -7.36
N ALA A 147 -9.93 -14.29 -7.44
CA ALA A 147 -10.40 -13.28 -6.50
C ALA A 147 -11.04 -13.96 -5.28
N GLY A 148 -10.37 -13.96 -4.15
CA GLY A 148 -10.91 -14.43 -2.87
C GLY A 148 -12.16 -13.66 -2.45
N ASN A 149 -12.17 -12.34 -2.72
CA ASN A 149 -13.33 -11.47 -2.63
C ASN A 149 -13.68 -10.92 -4.03
N PRO A 150 -14.83 -11.29 -4.63
CA PRO A 150 -15.23 -10.78 -5.94
C PRO A 150 -15.33 -9.26 -6.05
N GLU A 151 -15.63 -8.56 -4.94
CA GLU A 151 -15.69 -7.08 -4.91
C GLU A 151 -14.30 -6.44 -5.09
N LEU A 152 -13.24 -7.22 -4.91
CA LEU A 152 -11.85 -6.78 -5.04
C LEU A 152 -11.17 -7.26 -6.32
N ILE A 153 -11.96 -7.69 -7.32
CA ILE A 153 -11.40 -8.09 -8.61
C ILE A 153 -10.47 -7.00 -9.16
N SER A 154 -9.24 -7.41 -9.52
CA SER A 154 -8.15 -6.51 -9.89
C SER A 154 -7.46 -6.96 -11.18
N ARG A 155 -6.58 -6.12 -11.72
CA ARG A 155 -5.74 -6.46 -12.87
C ARG A 155 -4.86 -7.69 -12.61
N SER A 156 -4.41 -7.90 -11.39
CA SER A 156 -3.60 -9.06 -11.00
C SER A 156 -4.35 -10.38 -11.23
N HIS A 157 -5.65 -10.42 -10.93
CA HIS A 157 -6.48 -11.60 -11.16
C HIS A 157 -6.63 -11.92 -12.66
N PHE A 158 -6.84 -10.90 -13.50
CA PHE A 158 -6.81 -11.07 -14.96
C PHE A 158 -5.45 -11.56 -15.45
N ALA A 159 -4.38 -11.00 -14.90
CA ALA A 159 -3.03 -11.39 -15.29
C ALA A 159 -2.75 -12.86 -14.98
N ARG A 160 -3.13 -13.35 -13.80
CA ARG A 160 -3.01 -14.77 -13.42
C ARG A 160 -3.77 -15.67 -14.37
N TYR A 161 -5.01 -15.31 -14.71
CA TYR A 161 -5.81 -16.09 -15.65
C TYR A 161 -5.18 -16.13 -17.06
N LEU A 162 -4.68 -15.00 -17.57
CA LEU A 162 -4.04 -14.96 -18.88
C LEU A 162 -2.74 -15.77 -18.95
N VAL A 163 -2.02 -15.91 -17.84
CA VAL A 163 -0.88 -16.83 -17.73
C VAL A 163 -1.36 -18.27 -17.67
N GLU A 164 -2.40 -18.58 -16.86
CA GLU A 164 -2.98 -19.94 -16.77
C GLU A 164 -3.38 -20.50 -18.13
N ILE A 165 -4.04 -19.68 -18.97
CA ILE A 165 -4.50 -20.12 -20.29
C ILE A 165 -3.43 -19.98 -21.39
N GLY A 166 -2.18 -19.67 -21.03
CA GLY A 166 -1.03 -19.64 -21.93
C GLY A 166 -0.98 -18.48 -22.93
N ILE A 167 -1.72 -17.38 -22.68
CA ILE A 167 -1.67 -16.16 -23.53
C ILE A 167 -0.33 -15.42 -23.34
N CYS A 168 0.23 -15.48 -22.14
CA CYS A 168 1.54 -14.93 -21.81
C CYS A 168 2.32 -15.91 -20.93
N SER A 169 3.65 -15.74 -20.90
CA SER A 169 4.54 -16.58 -20.10
C SER A 169 4.57 -16.20 -18.62
N ASP A 170 4.34 -14.92 -18.32
CA ASP A 170 4.42 -14.37 -16.97
C ASP A 170 3.54 -13.12 -16.79
N ILE A 171 3.35 -12.73 -15.54
CA ILE A 171 2.54 -11.58 -15.13
C ILE A 171 3.06 -10.25 -15.74
N PRO A 172 4.38 -9.94 -15.70
CA PRO A 172 4.92 -8.73 -16.34
C PRO A 172 4.59 -8.63 -17.83
N GLU A 173 4.63 -9.75 -18.58
CA GLU A 173 4.25 -9.79 -19.98
C GLU A 173 2.78 -9.45 -20.19
N VAL A 174 1.89 -9.99 -19.34
CA VAL A 174 0.44 -9.66 -19.40
C VAL A 174 0.22 -8.17 -19.22
N PHE A 175 0.81 -7.58 -18.18
CA PHE A 175 0.66 -6.13 -17.97
C PHE A 175 1.14 -5.33 -19.17
N ARG A 176 2.32 -5.62 -19.69
CA ARG A 176 2.91 -4.92 -20.85
C ARG A 176 2.05 -5.04 -22.10
N ARG A 177 1.44 -6.20 -22.36
CA ARG A 177 0.69 -6.47 -23.61
C ARG A 177 -0.78 -6.10 -23.52
N TYR A 178 -1.40 -6.20 -22.33
CA TYR A 178 -2.86 -6.17 -22.23
C TYR A 178 -3.43 -5.24 -21.16
N LEU A 179 -2.73 -4.92 -20.06
CA LEU A 179 -3.36 -4.32 -18.86
C LEU A 179 -2.81 -2.94 -18.47
N THR A 180 -1.86 -2.38 -19.22
CA THR A 180 -1.38 -1.01 -19.03
C THR A 180 -2.08 -0.04 -19.98
N GLU A 181 -1.91 1.26 -19.78
CA GLU A 181 -2.52 2.31 -20.58
C GLU A 181 -2.35 2.09 -22.10
N GLY A 182 -3.44 2.30 -22.84
CA GLY A 182 -3.48 2.07 -24.28
C GLY A 182 -3.57 0.60 -24.71
N LYS A 183 -3.73 -0.34 -23.76
CA LYS A 183 -3.85 -1.78 -24.05
C LYS A 183 -5.30 -2.26 -23.96
N PRO A 184 -5.66 -3.38 -24.64
CA PRO A 184 -7.05 -3.83 -24.76
C PRO A 184 -7.80 -4.02 -23.44
N GLY A 185 -7.15 -4.52 -22.41
CA GLY A 185 -7.73 -4.74 -21.09
C GLY A 185 -7.51 -3.58 -20.11
N TYR A 186 -7.04 -2.42 -20.57
CA TYR A 186 -6.91 -1.26 -19.70
C TYR A 186 -8.20 -0.44 -19.70
N VAL A 187 -8.71 -0.18 -18.50
CA VAL A 187 -9.85 0.70 -18.27
C VAL A 187 -9.45 1.75 -17.25
N PRO A 188 -9.47 3.04 -17.60
CA PRO A 188 -9.23 4.10 -16.64
C PRO A 188 -10.31 4.07 -15.55
N HIS A 189 -9.93 4.39 -14.33
CA HIS A 189 -10.85 4.44 -13.20
C HIS A 189 -10.52 5.63 -12.30
N ARG A 190 -11.55 6.24 -11.72
CA ARG A 190 -11.39 7.29 -10.71
C ARG A 190 -11.59 6.68 -9.33
N TRP A 191 -10.51 6.64 -8.58
CA TRP A 191 -10.46 6.19 -7.20
C TRP A 191 -10.77 7.33 -6.22
N ALA A 192 -10.51 7.10 -4.95
CA ALA A 192 -10.55 8.16 -3.94
C ALA A 192 -9.68 9.36 -4.33
N THR A 193 -10.01 10.56 -3.83
CA THR A 193 -9.09 11.69 -3.92
C THR A 193 -7.99 11.56 -2.87
N LEU A 194 -6.78 12.10 -3.16
CA LEU A 194 -5.66 12.10 -2.22
C LEU A 194 -6.06 12.72 -0.88
N ARG A 195 -6.77 13.85 -0.90
CA ARG A 195 -7.31 14.52 0.30
C ARG A 195 -8.18 13.60 1.15
N ASN A 196 -9.14 12.93 0.54
CA ASN A 196 -10.07 12.08 1.28
C ASN A 196 -9.36 10.88 1.88
N CYS A 197 -8.49 10.22 1.11
CA CYS A 197 -7.72 9.08 1.56
C CYS A 197 -6.85 9.45 2.78
N VAL A 198 -6.04 10.50 2.69
CA VAL A 198 -5.19 10.95 3.80
C VAL A 198 -6.03 11.31 5.03
N ARG A 199 -7.16 12.00 4.82
CA ARG A 199 -8.07 12.37 5.91
C ARG A 199 -8.64 11.12 6.61
N TRP A 200 -9.17 10.14 5.87
CA TRP A 200 -9.73 8.92 6.47
C TRP A 200 -8.71 8.17 7.33
N ILE A 201 -7.49 8.01 6.84
CA ILE A 201 -6.42 7.33 7.58
C ILE A 201 -6.08 8.10 8.85
N ARG A 202 -5.93 9.42 8.76
CA ARG A 202 -5.55 10.27 9.89
C ARG A 202 -6.65 10.40 10.94
N ASP A 203 -7.89 10.58 10.51
CA ASP A 203 -9.04 10.70 11.42
C ASP A 203 -9.28 9.38 12.18
N ALA A 204 -8.94 8.23 11.56
CA ALA A 204 -8.90 6.92 12.20
C ALA A 204 -7.65 6.70 13.11
N GLY A 205 -6.82 7.73 13.33
CA GLY A 205 -5.62 7.68 14.19
C GLY A 205 -4.37 7.11 13.52
N GLY A 206 -4.41 6.81 12.23
CA GLY A 206 -3.32 6.20 11.48
C GLY A 206 -2.33 7.18 10.87
N VAL A 207 -1.27 6.62 10.30
CA VAL A 207 -0.22 7.30 9.54
C VAL A 207 -0.43 7.03 8.05
N ALA A 208 -0.55 8.08 7.24
CA ALA A 208 -0.62 7.96 5.78
C ALA A 208 0.80 7.98 5.16
N VAL A 209 1.07 7.05 4.24
CA VAL A 209 2.37 6.82 3.60
C VAL A 209 2.20 6.73 2.09
N ILE A 210 2.96 7.47 1.29
CA ILE A 210 3.01 7.27 -0.17
C ILE A 210 3.65 5.91 -0.44
N ALA A 211 2.91 5.00 -1.10
CA ALA A 211 3.40 3.70 -1.49
C ALA A 211 4.26 3.78 -2.76
N HIS A 212 5.34 3.00 -2.82
CA HIS A 212 6.21 2.75 -3.99
C HIS A 212 6.24 3.87 -5.06
N PRO A 213 6.63 5.11 -4.74
CA PRO A 213 6.52 6.26 -5.63
C PRO A 213 7.26 6.10 -6.98
N GLY A 214 8.33 5.32 -7.04
CA GLY A 214 9.06 5.02 -8.27
C GLY A 214 8.24 4.27 -9.32
N ARG A 215 7.20 3.55 -8.89
CA ARG A 215 6.34 2.76 -9.78
C ARG A 215 5.45 3.62 -10.69
N TYR A 216 5.19 4.88 -10.32
CA TYR A 216 4.27 5.74 -11.08
C TYR A 216 4.88 6.30 -12.37
N GLY A 217 6.21 6.32 -12.48
CA GLY A 217 6.90 6.83 -13.66
C GLY A 217 6.65 8.31 -13.91
N PHE A 218 6.35 9.08 -12.87
CA PHE A 218 6.11 10.51 -12.98
C PHE A 218 7.39 11.27 -13.37
N ASN A 219 7.22 12.32 -14.15
CA ASN A 219 8.30 13.28 -14.34
C ASN A 219 8.56 14.03 -13.01
N PRO A 220 9.73 14.67 -12.84
CA PRO A 220 10.10 15.31 -11.58
C PRO A 220 9.08 16.36 -11.09
N THR A 221 8.45 17.11 -11.99
CA THR A 221 7.46 18.13 -11.64
C THR A 221 6.19 17.51 -11.05
N LEU A 222 5.69 16.45 -11.67
CA LEU A 222 4.48 15.77 -11.23
C LEU A 222 4.73 14.98 -9.93
N GLU A 223 5.91 14.38 -9.80
CA GLU A 223 6.32 13.69 -8.58
C GLU A 223 6.41 14.69 -7.40
N TYR A 224 7.04 15.84 -7.61
CA TYR A 224 7.11 16.89 -6.60
C TYR A 224 5.72 17.44 -6.22
N ALA A 225 4.82 17.56 -7.20
CA ALA A 225 3.43 17.96 -6.96
C ALA A 225 2.67 16.94 -6.09
N LEU A 226 2.87 15.62 -6.33
CA LEU A 226 2.27 14.57 -5.49
C LEU A 226 2.71 14.71 -4.03
N PHE A 227 4.00 14.85 -3.78
CA PHE A 227 4.54 14.98 -2.43
C PHE A 227 4.05 16.26 -1.75
N SER A 228 4.03 17.39 -2.47
CA SER A 228 3.55 18.68 -1.95
C SER A 228 2.06 18.61 -1.57
N GLU A 229 1.21 18.07 -2.43
CA GLU A 229 -0.21 17.93 -2.15
C GLU A 229 -0.47 16.93 -1.01
N PHE A 230 0.27 15.82 -0.98
CA PHE A 230 0.19 14.83 0.08
C PHE A 230 0.47 15.43 1.46
N ILE A 231 1.54 16.23 1.60
CA ILE A 231 1.85 16.93 2.85
C ILE A 231 0.79 17.99 3.17
N ALA A 232 0.33 18.74 2.18
CA ALA A 232 -0.72 19.75 2.38
C ALA A 232 -2.02 19.14 2.95
N HIS A 233 -2.27 17.86 2.67
CA HIS A 233 -3.37 17.09 3.26
C HIS A 233 -3.02 16.41 4.59
N GLY A 234 -1.76 16.51 5.03
CA GLY A 234 -1.26 15.96 6.30
C GLY A 234 -0.70 14.55 6.19
N GLY A 235 -0.23 14.14 5.01
CA GLY A 235 0.52 12.91 4.83
C GLY A 235 1.83 12.93 5.61
N GLN A 236 2.30 11.77 6.07
CA GLN A 236 3.34 11.70 7.10
C GLN A 236 4.53 10.79 6.72
N GLY A 237 4.39 9.94 5.72
CA GLY A 237 5.46 8.99 5.35
C GLY A 237 5.56 8.74 3.86
N VAL A 238 6.65 8.09 3.44
CA VAL A 238 6.88 7.61 2.09
C VAL A 238 7.66 6.30 2.12
N GLU A 239 7.34 5.36 1.27
CA GLU A 239 8.15 4.17 1.07
C GLU A 239 9.45 4.52 0.37
N VAL A 240 10.55 4.38 1.12
CA VAL A 240 11.92 4.56 0.61
C VAL A 240 12.46 3.24 0.07
N VAL A 241 12.28 2.16 0.86
CA VAL A 241 12.73 0.82 0.51
C VAL A 241 11.52 -0.07 0.31
N THR A 242 11.26 -0.44 -0.93
CA THR A 242 10.12 -1.30 -1.28
C THR A 242 10.50 -2.34 -2.33
N GLY A 243 9.77 -3.46 -2.35
CA GLY A 243 9.92 -4.49 -3.38
C GLY A 243 9.64 -3.99 -4.79
N SER A 244 8.90 -2.91 -4.93
CA SER A 244 8.58 -2.26 -6.20
C SER A 244 9.63 -1.26 -6.69
N HIS A 245 10.64 -0.92 -5.88
CA HIS A 245 11.79 -0.09 -6.28
C HIS A 245 13.01 -0.93 -6.66
N PHE A 246 13.91 -0.34 -7.45
CA PHE A 246 15.27 -0.82 -7.62
C PHE A 246 16.20 -0.18 -6.58
N ALA A 247 17.30 -0.86 -6.24
CA ALA A 247 18.23 -0.36 -5.22
C ALA A 247 18.80 1.04 -5.51
N HIS A 248 18.94 1.41 -6.78
CA HIS A 248 19.43 2.73 -7.20
C HIS A 248 18.40 3.86 -6.97
N GLU A 249 17.13 3.54 -6.71
CA GLU A 249 16.06 4.50 -6.44
C GLU A 249 15.95 4.85 -4.95
N TYR A 250 16.43 3.98 -4.03
CA TYR A 250 16.34 4.21 -2.59
C TYR A 250 16.95 5.56 -2.15
N PRO A 251 18.14 5.98 -2.63
CA PRO A 251 18.70 7.29 -2.27
C PRO A 251 17.79 8.45 -2.67
N LYS A 252 17.17 8.40 -3.86
CA LYS A 252 16.25 9.44 -4.33
C LYS A 252 15.08 9.62 -3.36
N TYR A 253 14.42 8.53 -2.96
CA TYR A 253 13.27 8.63 -2.06
C TYR A 253 13.65 8.89 -0.62
N ALA A 254 14.86 8.53 -0.20
CA ALA A 254 15.42 8.97 1.07
C ALA A 254 15.69 10.49 1.09
N ASP A 255 16.17 11.06 -0.01
CA ASP A 255 16.36 12.50 -0.16
C ASP A 255 15.03 13.24 -0.17
N MET A 256 14.04 12.74 -0.90
CA MET A 256 12.67 13.28 -0.91
C MET A 256 12.02 13.21 0.47
N ALA A 257 12.17 12.09 1.19
CA ALA A 257 11.66 11.98 2.56
C ALA A 257 12.23 13.07 3.47
N ARG A 258 13.54 13.33 3.36
CA ARG A 258 14.20 14.43 4.12
C ARG A 258 13.73 15.82 3.70
N GLU A 259 13.66 16.07 2.40
CA GLU A 259 13.24 17.37 1.85
C GLU A 259 11.83 17.74 2.30
N PHE A 260 10.93 16.75 2.26
CA PHE A 260 9.53 16.93 2.60
C PHE A 260 9.20 16.67 4.09
N GLY A 261 10.18 16.31 4.93
CA GLY A 261 9.96 16.04 6.35
C GLY A 261 9.09 14.80 6.61
N LEU A 262 9.12 13.80 5.71
CA LEU A 262 8.36 12.57 5.80
C LEU A 262 9.15 11.47 6.50
N ALA A 263 8.43 10.63 7.26
CA ALA A 263 8.99 9.39 7.79
C ALA A 263 9.30 8.41 6.65
N ALA A 264 10.45 7.72 6.73
CA ALA A 264 10.83 6.70 5.77
C ALA A 264 10.18 5.36 6.14
N SER A 265 9.35 4.82 5.24
CA SER A 265 8.73 3.50 5.37
C SER A 265 9.46 2.44 4.55
N ARG A 266 9.19 1.17 4.90
CA ARG A 266 9.73 -0.03 4.25
C ARG A 266 8.65 -1.10 4.14
N GLY A 267 8.48 -1.67 2.94
CA GLY A 267 7.54 -2.77 2.72
C GLY A 267 7.86 -3.55 1.46
N SER A 268 7.68 -4.88 1.49
CA SER A 268 8.02 -5.75 0.36
C SER A 268 7.08 -5.61 -0.83
N ASP A 269 5.86 -5.13 -0.62
CA ASP A 269 4.77 -5.18 -1.61
C ASP A 269 4.55 -6.63 -2.09
N PHE A 270 4.63 -7.56 -1.13
CA PHE A 270 4.57 -9.00 -1.40
C PHE A 270 3.14 -9.44 -1.69
N HIS A 271 2.94 -10.13 -2.81
CA HIS A 271 1.67 -10.71 -3.22
C HIS A 271 1.72 -12.24 -3.28
N SER A 272 2.87 -12.81 -3.66
CA SER A 272 2.97 -14.25 -3.92
C SER A 272 4.42 -14.74 -3.85
N PRO A 273 4.67 -15.97 -3.37
CA PRO A 273 6.00 -16.58 -3.43
C PRO A 273 6.54 -16.73 -4.86
N HIS A 274 5.67 -16.76 -5.85
CA HIS A 274 6.03 -17.01 -7.26
C HIS A 274 6.03 -15.75 -8.13
N GLU A 275 5.35 -14.69 -7.70
CA GLU A 275 5.15 -13.47 -8.50
C GLU A 275 5.95 -12.29 -7.95
N SER A 276 6.14 -12.22 -6.63
CA SER A 276 6.83 -11.13 -5.98
C SER A 276 8.34 -11.23 -6.19
N ARG A 277 8.94 -10.10 -6.58
CA ARG A 277 10.39 -10.01 -6.78
C ARG A 277 11.18 -10.13 -5.48
N VAL A 278 10.59 -9.68 -4.38
CA VAL A 278 11.18 -9.66 -3.05
C VAL A 278 10.24 -10.35 -2.08
N ASP A 279 10.79 -11.20 -1.23
CA ASP A 279 10.03 -11.87 -0.16
C ASP A 279 9.83 -10.95 1.05
N LEU A 280 8.84 -11.27 1.88
CA LEU A 280 8.62 -10.62 3.17
C LEU A 280 9.92 -10.56 3.97
N GLY A 281 10.25 -9.38 4.50
CA GLY A 281 11.43 -9.17 5.34
C GLY A 281 12.78 -9.17 4.61
N ALA A 282 12.82 -9.50 3.31
CA ALA A 282 14.08 -9.66 2.56
C ALA A 282 14.67 -8.34 2.02
N LEU A 283 14.01 -7.21 2.23
CA LEU A 283 14.53 -5.91 1.83
C LEU A 283 15.71 -5.46 2.73
N PRO A 284 16.62 -4.63 2.20
CA PRO A 284 17.63 -4.00 3.04
C PRO A 284 16.98 -3.08 4.08
N PRO A 285 17.60 -2.87 5.25
CA PRO A 285 17.09 -1.90 6.22
C PRO A 285 17.09 -0.49 5.62
N VAL A 286 16.16 0.36 6.03
CA VAL A 286 16.26 1.80 5.78
C VAL A 286 17.48 2.28 6.55
N SER A 287 18.58 2.59 5.84
CA SER A 287 19.84 2.88 6.51
C SER A 287 19.77 4.19 7.26
N TYR A 288 20.25 4.19 8.48
CA TYR A 288 20.32 5.34 9.40
C TYR A 288 21.11 6.54 8.86
N THR A 289 22.05 6.30 7.95
CA THR A 289 22.81 7.34 7.27
C THR A 289 21.93 8.29 6.44
N HIS A 290 20.75 7.86 6.02
CA HIS A 290 19.81 8.69 5.29
C HIS A 290 18.91 9.54 6.21
N LEU A 291 18.73 9.15 7.49
CA LEU A 291 17.90 9.86 8.46
C LEU A 291 18.68 10.87 9.33
N ARG A 292 20.00 10.71 9.49
CA ARG A 292 20.85 11.56 10.37
C ARG A 292 21.20 12.95 9.84
N ALA A 293 20.84 13.31 8.62
CA ALA A 293 21.20 14.63 8.08
C ALA A 293 20.48 15.84 8.75
N HIS A 294 19.52 15.57 9.64
CA HIS A 294 18.80 16.62 10.38
C HIS A 294 19.47 17.06 11.71
N GLU A 295 20.40 16.26 12.27
CA GLU A 295 21.00 16.56 13.60
C GLU A 295 22.22 17.49 13.56
N THR A 296 22.70 17.93 12.41
CA THR A 296 23.95 18.69 12.30
C THR A 296 23.81 20.11 11.73
N ARG A 297 22.64 20.72 11.79
CA ARG A 297 22.50 22.17 11.56
C ARG A 297 21.83 22.81 12.78
N GLY A 298 22.59 22.91 13.88
CA GLY A 298 22.40 23.88 14.93
C GLY A 298 23.16 25.15 14.63
#